data_91396819e1af4c94caca683802ece030
#
_entry.id   91396819e1af4c94caca683802ece030
#
_cell.length_a   1.000
_cell.length_b   1.000
_cell.length_c   1.000
_cell.angle_alpha   90.00
_cell.angle_beta   90.00
_cell.angle_gamma   90.00
#
_symmetry.space_group_name_H-M   'P 1'
#
loop_
_entity.id
_entity.type
_entity.pdbx_description
1 polymer ?
#
loop_
_entity_poly.entity_id
_entity_poly.type
_entity_poly.pdbx_seq_one_letter_code
_entity_poly.pdbx_strand_id
1 'polypeptide(L)'
;MFVITLSRTSLKKLGLGAMCCALVVCSALLGRYISTRTVTAAASVNKIESAQDIQTWFTGYGLEVDGASITADKVKIPRKWDDSFSAFNGVVQQSGMDLTRCKGKTVEKWTALIPAASSGETSRYGVLLVWRKKAVGAYLLERPSGVVVGLKDLQTAMAEAQQTSGEDYSGDWGERHDEELDAQQTSGEDYSGDWG
;
A
#
# COMPACT_ATOMS: atom_id res chain seq x y z
N MET A 1 2.50 42.38 41.51
CA MET A 1 1.80 43.00 40.36
C MET A 1 2.87 43.21 39.27
N PHE A 2 2.95 42.33 38.29
CA PHE A 2 3.92 42.47 37.20
C PHE A 2 3.28 43.21 36.04
N VAL A 3 3.76 44.41 35.73
CA VAL A 3 3.32 45.20 34.59
C VAL A 3 4.28 44.90 33.45
N ILE A 4 3.81 44.19 32.43
CA ILE A 4 4.57 43.93 31.20
C ILE A 4 4.27 45.05 30.21
N THR A 5 5.22 45.96 30.00
CA THR A 5 5.13 46.99 28.96
C THR A 5 5.53 46.38 27.62
N LEU A 6 4.57 46.05 26.78
CA LEU A 6 4.82 45.60 25.42
C LEU A 6 5.16 46.78 24.50
N SER A 7 6.40 46.82 24.02
CA SER A 7 6.84 47.75 22.99
C SER A 7 6.21 47.39 21.64
N ARG A 8 5.83 48.42 20.82
CA ARG A 8 5.24 48.24 19.47
C ARG A 8 6.11 47.39 18.54
N THR A 9 7.41 47.38 18.71
CA THR A 9 8.35 46.54 17.92
C THR A 9 8.33 45.07 18.32
N SER A 10 8.09 44.77 19.62
CA SER A 10 7.90 43.39 20.08
C SER A 10 6.59 42.77 19.60
N LEU A 11 5.53 43.57 19.46
CA LEU A 11 4.24 43.11 18.96
C LEU A 11 4.31 42.66 17.49
N LYS A 12 5.08 43.36 16.63
CA LYS A 12 5.29 42.96 15.22
C LYS A 12 6.08 41.66 15.08
N LYS A 13 7.10 41.45 15.94
CA LYS A 13 7.91 40.22 15.96
C LYS A 13 7.09 39.03 16.50
N LEU A 14 6.25 39.27 17.51
CA LEU A 14 5.36 38.24 18.08
C LEU A 14 4.28 37.82 17.06
N GLY A 15 3.71 38.78 16.31
CA GLY A 15 2.72 38.50 15.26
C GLY A 15 3.30 37.67 14.12
N LEU A 16 4.54 37.95 13.70
CA LEU A 16 5.21 37.18 12.65
C LEU A 16 5.50 35.74 13.09
N GLY A 17 5.95 35.55 14.34
CA GLY A 17 6.17 34.22 14.91
C GLY A 17 4.89 33.40 15.04
N ALA A 18 3.80 34.01 15.51
CA ALA A 18 2.49 33.36 15.61
C ALA A 18 1.93 32.96 14.25
N MET A 19 2.13 33.81 13.21
CA MET A 19 1.70 33.50 11.85
C MET A 19 2.48 32.33 11.25
N CYS A 20 3.79 32.24 11.46
CA CYS A 20 4.59 31.09 11.04
C CYS A 20 4.15 29.79 11.70
N CYS A 21 3.92 29.80 13.02
CA CYS A 21 3.43 28.63 13.75
C CYS A 21 2.04 28.19 13.24
N ALA A 22 1.13 29.12 12.95
CA ALA A 22 -0.17 28.81 12.40
C ALA A 22 -0.07 28.13 11.01
N LEU A 23 0.83 28.61 10.14
CA LEU A 23 1.04 28.02 8.82
C LEU A 23 1.63 26.60 8.92
N VAL A 24 2.56 26.34 9.83
CA VAL A 24 3.13 24.99 10.04
C VAL A 24 2.06 24.04 10.58
N VAL A 25 1.25 24.47 11.54
CA VAL A 25 0.16 23.65 12.09
C VAL A 25 -0.91 23.40 11.02
N CYS A 26 -1.29 24.40 10.23
CA CYS A 26 -2.25 24.24 9.13
C CYS A 26 -1.72 23.28 8.06
N SER A 27 -0.44 23.36 7.69
CA SER A 27 0.14 22.43 6.70
C SER A 27 0.21 20.99 7.21
N ALA A 28 0.53 20.79 8.49
CA ALA A 28 0.53 19.47 9.12
C ALA A 28 -0.89 18.86 9.21
N LEU A 29 -1.89 19.68 9.56
CA LEU A 29 -3.29 19.25 9.62
C LEU A 29 -3.87 18.99 8.21
N LEU A 30 -3.53 19.82 7.21
CA LEU A 30 -3.91 19.60 5.82
C LEU A 30 -3.25 18.34 5.25
N GLY A 31 -1.96 18.09 5.56
CA GLY A 31 -1.25 16.88 5.15
C GLY A 31 -1.92 15.62 5.70
N ARG A 32 -2.29 15.61 6.98
CA ARG A 32 -3.03 14.47 7.57
C ARG A 32 -4.44 14.35 7.01
N TYR A 33 -5.14 15.46 6.78
CA TYR A 33 -6.49 15.46 6.23
C TYR A 33 -6.51 14.96 4.79
N ILE A 34 -5.53 15.31 3.97
CA ILE A 34 -5.39 14.82 2.60
C ILE A 34 -4.99 13.34 2.62
N SER A 35 -4.04 12.93 3.49
CA SER A 35 -3.59 11.54 3.57
C SER A 35 -4.71 10.57 4.01
N THR A 36 -5.64 11.01 4.88
CA THR A 36 -6.77 10.19 5.30
C THR A 36 -7.94 10.19 4.31
N ARG A 37 -7.99 11.17 3.38
CA ARG A 37 -9.07 11.24 2.37
C ARG A 37 -8.71 10.60 1.04
N THR A 38 -7.42 10.37 0.73
CA THR A 38 -7.01 9.75 -0.53
C THR A 38 -7.42 8.28 -0.65
N VAL A 39 -7.79 7.63 0.45
CA VAL A 39 -8.27 6.23 0.43
C VAL A 39 -9.77 6.10 0.07
N THR A 40 -10.54 7.19 0.01
CA THR A 40 -12.00 7.12 -0.22
C THR A 40 -12.45 7.75 -1.54
N ALA A 41 -11.55 8.30 -2.32
CA ALA A 41 -11.81 8.60 -3.73
C ALA A 41 -11.52 7.35 -4.57
N ALA A 42 -12.15 6.21 -4.19
CA ALA A 42 -12.28 5.09 -5.12
C ALA A 42 -12.80 5.68 -6.42
N ALA A 43 -11.98 5.62 -7.43
CA ALA A 43 -12.21 6.23 -8.72
C ALA A 43 -13.66 6.01 -9.11
N SER A 44 -14.41 7.09 -9.23
CA SER A 44 -15.73 7.07 -9.82
C SER A 44 -15.60 6.82 -11.32
N VAL A 45 -14.95 5.71 -11.70
CA VAL A 45 -15.07 5.18 -13.05
C VAL A 45 -16.49 4.69 -13.14
N ASN A 46 -17.39 5.59 -13.52
CA ASN A 46 -18.82 5.31 -13.63
C ASN A 46 -19.14 4.27 -14.71
N LYS A 47 -18.17 3.98 -15.61
CA LYS A 47 -18.38 3.12 -16.76
C LYS A 47 -17.06 2.44 -17.13
N ILE A 48 -17.06 1.12 -17.12
CA ILE A 48 -15.90 0.30 -17.43
C ILE A 48 -16.11 -0.33 -18.80
N GLU A 49 -15.26 0.04 -19.77
CA GLU A 49 -15.36 -0.40 -21.16
C GLU A 49 -14.00 -0.81 -21.76
N SER A 50 -12.91 -0.39 -21.12
CA SER A 50 -11.56 -0.56 -21.63
C SER A 50 -10.56 -1.02 -20.54
N ALA A 51 -9.41 -1.52 -20.96
CA ALA A 51 -8.30 -1.84 -20.06
C ALA A 51 -7.83 -0.61 -19.27
N GLN A 52 -7.88 0.59 -19.89
CA GLN A 52 -7.53 1.84 -19.22
C GLN A 52 -8.48 2.17 -18.06
N ASP A 53 -9.78 1.86 -18.22
CA ASP A 53 -10.75 2.06 -17.13
C ASP A 53 -10.45 1.11 -15.97
N ILE A 54 -9.99 -0.12 -16.26
CA ILE A 54 -9.56 -1.09 -15.25
C ILE A 54 -8.34 -0.59 -14.49
N GLN A 55 -7.31 -0.08 -15.17
CA GLN A 55 -6.15 0.51 -14.52
C GLN A 55 -6.56 1.67 -13.61
N THR A 56 -7.34 2.60 -14.15
CA THR A 56 -7.84 3.76 -13.38
C THR A 56 -8.65 3.35 -12.18
N TRP A 57 -9.48 2.29 -12.32
CA TRP A 57 -10.29 1.77 -11.24
C TRP A 57 -9.41 1.21 -10.09
N PHE A 58 -8.42 0.37 -10.40
CA PHE A 58 -7.50 -0.17 -9.40
C PHE A 58 -6.61 0.90 -8.77
N THR A 59 -6.14 1.87 -9.55
CA THR A 59 -5.38 3.04 -9.06
C THR A 59 -6.19 3.83 -8.02
N GLY A 60 -7.52 3.94 -8.20
CA GLY A 60 -8.41 4.55 -7.21
C GLY A 60 -8.46 3.81 -5.86
N TYR A 61 -8.08 2.55 -5.84
CA TYR A 61 -7.87 1.75 -4.62
C TYR A 61 -6.41 1.75 -4.14
N GLY A 62 -5.52 2.54 -4.75
CA GLY A 62 -4.11 2.56 -4.44
C GLY A 62 -3.33 1.35 -4.94
N LEU A 63 -3.88 0.60 -5.91
CA LEU A 63 -3.28 -0.58 -6.50
C LEU A 63 -2.83 -0.27 -7.93
N GLU A 64 -1.53 -0.34 -8.18
CA GLU A 64 -0.99 -0.26 -9.53
C GLU A 64 -1.03 -1.64 -10.19
N VAL A 65 -1.67 -1.71 -11.34
CA VAL A 65 -1.77 -2.94 -12.14
C VAL A 65 -0.99 -2.82 -13.44
N ASP A 66 -0.40 -3.92 -13.87
CA ASP A 66 0.27 -3.99 -15.17
C ASP A 66 -0.76 -4.01 -16.31
N GLY A 67 -0.79 -2.93 -17.08
CA GLY A 67 -1.70 -2.76 -18.22
C GLY A 67 -1.54 -3.80 -19.30
N ALA A 68 -0.32 -4.34 -19.50
CA ALA A 68 -0.06 -5.36 -20.50
C ALA A 68 -0.60 -6.74 -20.11
N SER A 69 -0.81 -6.97 -18.81
CA SER A 69 -1.34 -8.23 -18.27
C SER A 69 -2.87 -8.30 -18.25
N ILE A 70 -3.57 -7.21 -18.59
CA ILE A 70 -5.03 -7.14 -18.48
C ILE A 70 -5.68 -8.09 -19.47
N THR A 71 -6.49 -9.01 -18.94
CA THR A 71 -7.30 -9.95 -19.71
C THR A 71 -8.77 -9.83 -19.33
N ALA A 72 -9.66 -10.13 -20.27
CA ALA A 72 -11.10 -10.10 -20.07
C ALA A 72 -11.73 -11.42 -20.47
N ASP A 73 -12.48 -12.03 -19.57
CA ASP A 73 -13.23 -13.26 -19.77
C ASP A 73 -14.71 -13.05 -19.43
N LYS A 74 -15.59 -13.92 -19.91
CA LYS A 74 -17.00 -13.95 -19.52
C LYS A 74 -17.26 -15.07 -18.55
N VAL A 75 -17.82 -14.75 -17.39
CA VAL A 75 -18.14 -15.71 -16.33
C VAL A 75 -19.63 -15.64 -15.99
N LYS A 76 -20.26 -16.78 -15.83
CA LYS A 76 -21.67 -16.87 -15.43
C LYS A 76 -21.76 -17.01 -13.90
N ILE A 77 -22.43 -16.09 -13.24
CA ILE A 77 -22.75 -16.20 -11.82
C ILE A 77 -23.84 -17.25 -11.62
N PRO A 78 -23.66 -18.25 -10.73
CA PRO A 78 -24.67 -19.26 -10.46
C PRO A 78 -26.01 -18.65 -10.01
N ARG A 79 -27.13 -19.29 -10.37
CA ARG A 79 -28.46 -18.89 -9.88
C ARG A 79 -28.67 -19.32 -8.44
N LYS A 80 -28.26 -20.55 -8.13
CA LYS A 80 -28.27 -21.12 -6.76
C LYS A 80 -26.84 -21.07 -6.26
N TRP A 81 -26.66 -20.55 -5.09
CA TRP A 81 -25.36 -20.48 -4.43
C TRP A 81 -25.26 -21.60 -3.42
N ASP A 82 -24.15 -22.28 -3.44
CA ASP A 82 -23.67 -23.16 -2.40
C ASP A 82 -22.92 -22.36 -1.32
N ASP A 83 -22.44 -23.04 -0.30
CA ASP A 83 -21.70 -22.41 0.80
C ASP A 83 -20.39 -21.80 0.30
N SER A 84 -19.72 -22.44 -0.67
CA SER A 84 -18.47 -21.96 -1.26
C SER A 84 -18.67 -20.64 -2.00
N PHE A 85 -19.71 -20.54 -2.81
CA PHE A 85 -20.00 -19.30 -3.54
C PHE A 85 -20.53 -18.21 -2.61
N SER A 86 -21.24 -18.59 -1.55
CA SER A 86 -21.68 -17.66 -0.50
C SER A 86 -20.48 -17.07 0.26
N ALA A 87 -19.50 -17.89 0.62
CA ALA A 87 -18.26 -17.47 1.23
C ALA A 87 -17.45 -16.53 0.29
N PHE A 88 -17.35 -16.89 -1.00
CA PHE A 88 -16.73 -16.02 -2.00
C PHE A 88 -17.41 -14.65 -2.10
N ASN A 89 -18.75 -14.60 -2.10
CA ASN A 89 -19.46 -13.33 -2.08
C ASN A 89 -19.19 -12.53 -0.80
N GLY A 90 -18.95 -13.20 0.33
CA GLY A 90 -18.52 -12.57 1.57
C GLY A 90 -17.20 -11.80 1.41
N VAL A 91 -16.23 -12.39 0.69
CA VAL A 91 -14.96 -11.71 0.36
C VAL A 91 -15.22 -10.51 -0.56
N VAL A 92 -16.08 -10.64 -1.56
CA VAL A 92 -16.47 -9.53 -2.44
C VAL A 92 -17.13 -8.39 -1.66
N GLN A 93 -17.95 -8.72 -0.67
CA GLN A 93 -18.62 -7.73 0.20
C GLN A 93 -17.65 -6.92 1.06
N GLN A 94 -16.49 -7.48 1.43
CA GLN A 94 -15.43 -6.73 2.10
C GLN A 94 -14.92 -5.56 1.24
N SER A 95 -14.99 -5.71 -0.09
CA SER A 95 -14.67 -4.63 -1.04
C SER A 95 -15.82 -3.64 -1.28
N GLY A 96 -16.91 -3.76 -0.53
CA GLY A 96 -18.09 -2.88 -0.63
C GLY A 96 -19.03 -3.21 -1.80
N MET A 97 -18.87 -4.38 -2.43
CA MET A 97 -19.67 -4.84 -3.58
C MET A 97 -20.46 -6.10 -3.24
N ASP A 98 -21.46 -6.44 -4.04
CA ASP A 98 -22.33 -7.60 -3.79
C ASP A 98 -22.82 -8.22 -5.12
N LEU A 99 -22.58 -9.52 -5.28
CA LEU A 99 -22.97 -10.29 -6.46
C LEU A 99 -24.43 -10.80 -6.41
N THR A 100 -25.16 -10.56 -5.33
CA THR A 100 -26.55 -11.03 -5.16
C THR A 100 -27.46 -10.62 -6.31
N ARG A 101 -27.27 -9.38 -6.82
CA ARG A 101 -28.02 -8.83 -7.95
C ARG A 101 -27.63 -9.43 -9.30
N CYS A 102 -26.52 -10.17 -9.34
CA CYS A 102 -25.96 -10.78 -10.53
C CYS A 102 -26.24 -12.28 -10.64
N LYS A 103 -27.04 -12.88 -9.74
CA LYS A 103 -27.42 -14.29 -9.78
C LYS A 103 -27.98 -14.69 -11.15
N GLY A 104 -27.37 -15.71 -11.76
CA GLY A 104 -27.75 -16.23 -13.08
C GLY A 104 -27.36 -15.33 -14.27
N LYS A 105 -26.66 -14.23 -14.03
CA LYS A 105 -26.18 -13.31 -15.06
C LYS A 105 -24.78 -13.70 -15.55
N THR A 106 -24.46 -13.31 -16.77
CA THR A 106 -23.09 -13.34 -17.28
C THR A 106 -22.46 -11.98 -17.03
N VAL A 107 -21.28 -11.98 -16.39
CA VAL A 107 -20.47 -10.82 -16.08
C VAL A 107 -19.13 -10.90 -16.82
N GLU A 108 -18.51 -9.80 -17.09
CA GLU A 108 -17.14 -9.73 -17.58
C GLU A 108 -16.20 -9.81 -16.36
N LYS A 109 -15.22 -10.71 -16.43
CA LYS A 109 -14.17 -10.86 -15.44
C LYS A 109 -12.88 -10.29 -16.02
N TRP A 110 -12.46 -9.16 -15.51
CA TRP A 110 -11.19 -8.53 -15.85
C TRP A 110 -10.15 -8.95 -14.82
N THR A 111 -8.98 -9.36 -15.31
CA THR A 111 -7.86 -9.82 -14.45
C THR A 111 -6.63 -9.04 -14.84
N ALA A 112 -5.91 -8.49 -13.86
CA ALA A 112 -4.70 -7.70 -14.03
C ALA A 112 -3.65 -8.08 -12.98
N LEU A 113 -2.39 -8.22 -13.37
CA LEU A 113 -1.29 -8.48 -12.45
C LEU A 113 -1.02 -7.23 -11.59
N ILE A 114 -0.75 -7.43 -10.30
CA ILE A 114 -0.31 -6.38 -9.38
C ILE A 114 1.16 -6.65 -9.05
N PRO A 115 2.13 -5.99 -9.72
CA PRO A 115 3.55 -6.27 -9.53
C PRO A 115 4.02 -6.02 -8.10
N ALA A 116 3.58 -4.91 -7.49
CA ALA A 116 3.97 -4.51 -6.13
C ALA A 116 3.52 -5.50 -5.04
N ALA A 117 2.48 -6.30 -5.31
CA ALA A 117 1.97 -7.31 -4.39
C ALA A 117 2.45 -8.73 -4.71
N SER A 118 3.21 -8.89 -5.79
CA SER A 118 3.77 -10.17 -6.25
C SER A 118 5.21 -10.31 -5.78
N SER A 119 5.60 -11.51 -5.32
CA SER A 119 6.97 -11.77 -4.86
C SER A 119 7.35 -13.23 -5.08
N GLY A 120 8.59 -13.48 -5.55
CA GLY A 120 9.10 -14.82 -5.77
C GLY A 120 8.22 -15.64 -6.72
N GLU A 121 7.77 -16.80 -6.24
CA GLU A 121 6.89 -17.69 -7.02
C GLU A 121 5.40 -17.31 -6.95
N THR A 122 5.05 -16.32 -6.13
CA THR A 122 3.67 -15.89 -5.90
C THR A 122 3.33 -14.69 -6.74
N SER A 123 2.32 -14.81 -7.59
CA SER A 123 1.77 -13.70 -8.38
C SER A 123 0.38 -13.33 -7.87
N ARG A 124 0.14 -12.04 -7.62
CA ARG A 124 -1.16 -11.55 -7.20
C ARG A 124 -1.83 -10.76 -8.31
N TYR A 125 -3.07 -11.10 -8.54
CA TYR A 125 -3.91 -10.51 -9.58
C TYR A 125 -5.09 -9.78 -8.96
N GLY A 126 -5.33 -8.56 -9.39
CA GLY A 126 -6.59 -7.87 -9.18
C GLY A 126 -7.64 -8.41 -10.15
N VAL A 127 -8.79 -8.81 -9.64
CA VAL A 127 -9.92 -9.28 -10.45
C VAL A 127 -11.10 -8.34 -10.23
N LEU A 128 -11.65 -7.83 -11.33
CA LEU A 128 -12.82 -6.97 -11.34
C LEU A 128 -13.95 -7.63 -12.13
N LEU A 129 -15.09 -7.79 -11.50
CA LEU A 129 -16.30 -8.29 -12.13
C LEU A 129 -17.17 -7.13 -12.58
N VAL A 130 -17.51 -7.09 -13.84
CA VAL A 130 -18.24 -6.00 -14.48
C VAL A 130 -19.56 -6.51 -15.07
N TRP A 131 -20.66 -5.86 -14.74
CA TRP A 131 -21.96 -6.10 -15.34
C TRP A 131 -22.58 -4.80 -15.78
N ARG A 132 -23.00 -4.77 -17.06
CA ARG A 132 -23.54 -3.56 -17.70
C ARG A 132 -22.62 -2.34 -17.50
N LYS A 133 -21.32 -2.54 -17.71
CA LYS A 133 -20.27 -1.51 -17.61
C LYS A 133 -20.07 -0.95 -16.19
N LYS A 134 -20.61 -1.61 -15.16
CA LYS A 134 -20.44 -1.23 -13.75
C LYS A 134 -19.70 -2.32 -13.00
N ALA A 135 -18.79 -1.93 -12.11
CA ALA A 135 -18.16 -2.85 -11.17
C ALA A 135 -19.22 -3.43 -10.24
N VAL A 136 -19.28 -4.75 -10.14
CA VAL A 136 -20.23 -5.47 -9.28
C VAL A 136 -19.54 -6.38 -8.28
N GLY A 137 -18.24 -6.63 -8.45
CA GLY A 137 -17.42 -7.40 -7.53
C GLY A 137 -15.95 -7.16 -7.81
N ALA A 138 -15.13 -7.16 -6.77
CA ALA A 138 -13.70 -7.11 -6.89
C ALA A 138 -13.04 -7.93 -5.78
N TYR A 139 -11.93 -8.57 -6.12
CA TYR A 139 -11.13 -9.39 -5.20
C TYR A 139 -9.71 -9.55 -5.73
N LEU A 140 -8.85 -10.05 -4.90
CA LEU A 140 -7.49 -10.44 -5.24
C LEU A 140 -7.40 -11.95 -5.37
N LEU A 141 -6.68 -12.40 -6.37
CA LEU A 141 -6.40 -13.81 -6.63
C LEU A 141 -4.90 -14.04 -6.56
N GLU A 142 -4.49 -14.92 -5.66
CA GLU A 142 -3.10 -15.35 -5.56
C GLU A 142 -2.88 -16.61 -6.39
N ARG A 143 -1.80 -16.67 -7.14
CA ARG A 143 -1.37 -17.86 -7.88
C ARG A 143 0.04 -18.27 -7.45
N PRO A 144 0.34 -19.57 -7.34
CA PRO A 144 -0.47 -20.73 -7.73
C PRO A 144 -1.52 -21.17 -6.71
N SER A 145 -1.52 -20.64 -5.48
CA SER A 145 -2.36 -21.10 -4.35
C SER A 145 -3.87 -21.07 -4.63
N GLY A 146 -4.34 -20.15 -5.48
CA GLY A 146 -5.76 -19.94 -5.75
C GLY A 146 -6.51 -19.22 -4.61
N VAL A 147 -5.79 -18.68 -3.62
CA VAL A 147 -6.39 -17.95 -2.50
C VAL A 147 -7.03 -16.66 -2.99
N VAL A 148 -8.23 -16.39 -2.49
CA VAL A 148 -9.01 -15.19 -2.78
C VAL A 148 -9.09 -14.32 -1.54
N VAL A 149 -8.73 -13.04 -1.67
CA VAL A 149 -8.65 -12.06 -0.57
C VAL A 149 -9.42 -10.79 -0.97
N GLY A 150 -9.97 -10.09 0.01
CA GLY A 150 -10.63 -8.80 -0.21
C GLY A 150 -9.61 -7.69 -0.54
N LEU A 151 -10.03 -6.70 -1.33
CA LEU A 151 -9.17 -5.55 -1.67
C LEU A 151 -8.74 -4.75 -0.43
N LYS A 152 -9.62 -4.60 0.56
CA LYS A 152 -9.32 -3.85 1.78
C LYS A 152 -8.26 -4.53 2.64
N ASP A 153 -8.26 -5.85 2.68
CA ASP A 153 -7.29 -6.62 3.47
C ASP A 153 -5.86 -6.41 2.93
N LEU A 154 -5.71 -6.34 1.59
CA LEU A 154 -4.40 -6.02 1.00
C LEU A 154 -3.97 -4.58 1.29
N GLN A 155 -4.89 -3.61 1.19
CA GLN A 155 -4.58 -2.22 1.51
C GLN A 155 -4.08 -2.07 2.95
N THR A 156 -4.73 -2.76 3.89
CA THR A 156 -4.31 -2.77 5.29
C THR A 156 -2.93 -3.42 5.44
N ALA A 157 -2.71 -4.58 4.83
CA ALA A 157 -1.42 -5.28 4.88
C ALA A 157 -0.27 -4.47 4.23
N MET A 158 -0.52 -3.79 3.11
CA MET A 158 0.47 -2.92 2.47
C MET A 158 0.77 -1.67 3.31
N ALA A 159 -0.23 -1.08 3.96
CA ALA A 159 -0.05 0.06 4.84
C ALA A 159 0.77 -0.31 6.09
N GLU A 160 0.51 -1.47 6.68
CA GLU A 160 1.28 -2.01 7.82
C GLU A 160 2.73 -2.31 7.43
N ALA A 161 2.98 -2.92 6.26
CA ALA A 161 4.32 -3.19 5.76
C ALA A 161 5.14 -1.93 5.50
N GLN A 162 4.51 -0.84 5.08
CA GLN A 162 5.17 0.46 4.91
C GLN A 162 5.50 1.14 6.24
N GLN A 163 4.71 0.93 7.28
CA GLN A 163 4.98 1.47 8.61
C GLN A 163 6.15 0.76 9.29
N THR A 164 6.23 -0.57 9.18
CA THR A 164 7.34 -1.37 9.75
C THR A 164 8.68 -1.12 9.06
N SER A 165 8.69 -0.73 7.79
CA SER A 165 9.92 -0.41 7.05
C SER A 165 10.53 0.95 7.41
N GLY A 166 9.82 1.78 8.16
CA GLY A 166 10.27 3.15 8.56
C GLY A 166 10.91 3.25 9.93
N GLU A 167 10.82 2.23 10.77
CA GLU A 167 11.27 2.32 12.19
C GLU A 167 12.65 1.71 12.48
N ASP A 168 13.31 1.08 11.52
CA ASP A 168 14.54 0.31 11.79
C ASP A 168 15.83 0.93 11.20
N TYR A 169 15.90 2.26 11.01
CA TYR A 169 17.11 2.93 10.53
C TYR A 169 17.59 4.08 11.44
N SER A 170 17.35 3.99 12.76
CA SER A 170 18.00 4.85 13.75
C SER A 170 18.74 4.04 14.82
N GLY A 171 19.41 2.97 14.43
CA GLY A 171 20.30 2.17 15.26
C GLY A 171 21.75 2.54 15.01
N ASP A 172 22.30 3.35 15.89
CA ASP A 172 23.64 3.29 16.47
C ASP A 172 24.79 2.81 15.55
N TRP A 173 25.29 3.69 14.67
CA TRP A 173 26.57 3.54 14.00
C TRP A 173 27.70 4.35 14.65
N GLY A 174 27.59 4.65 15.95
CA GLY A 174 28.62 5.28 16.74
C GLY A 174 29.08 4.35 17.87
N GLU A 175 30.38 4.05 17.90
CA GLU A 175 31.11 3.37 18.96
C GLU A 175 31.20 1.84 18.90
N ARG A 176 32.01 1.32 17.93
CA ARG A 176 32.76 0.08 18.11
C ARG A 176 33.82 -0.13 17.02
N HIS A 177 34.79 0.77 16.92
CA HIS A 177 35.95 0.53 16.04
C HIS A 177 37.32 0.92 16.61
N ASP A 178 37.47 1.17 17.92
CA ASP A 178 38.74 1.63 18.47
C ASP A 178 39.42 0.67 19.46
N GLU A 179 38.95 -0.58 19.65
CA GLU A 179 39.56 -1.49 20.63
C GLU A 179 40.14 -2.81 20.08
N GLU A 180 40.24 -3.03 18.78
CA GLU A 180 40.75 -4.31 18.26
C GLU A 180 41.96 -4.20 17.31
N LEU A 181 42.74 -3.12 17.37
CA LEU A 181 43.97 -2.96 16.58
C LEU A 181 45.28 -3.09 17.36
N ASP A 182 45.25 -3.31 18.67
CA ASP A 182 46.50 -3.41 19.49
C ASP A 182 46.89 -4.83 19.93
N ALA A 183 46.25 -5.89 19.40
CA ALA A 183 46.53 -7.27 19.83
C ALA A 183 47.19 -8.18 18.78
N GLN A 184 47.67 -7.66 17.63
CA GLN A 184 48.35 -8.51 16.63
C GLN A 184 49.69 -7.97 16.19
N GLN A 185 50.50 -7.50 17.13
CA GLN A 185 51.91 -7.18 16.83
C GLN A 185 52.85 -7.73 17.91
N THR A 186 52.86 -9.05 18.11
CA THR A 186 54.01 -9.76 18.71
C THR A 186 53.80 -11.27 18.51
N SER A 187 54.37 -11.83 17.42
CA SER A 187 55.09 -13.10 17.42
C SER A 187 55.65 -13.31 16.02
N GLY A 188 56.81 -12.68 15.79
CA GLY A 188 57.76 -13.14 14.79
C GLY A 188 58.49 -14.33 15.36
N GLU A 189 58.38 -15.51 14.75
CA GLU A 189 59.33 -16.62 14.89
C GLU A 189 59.44 -17.28 13.53
N ASP A 190 60.53 -16.88 12.84
CA ASP A 190 61.67 -17.69 12.41
C ASP A 190 61.32 -19.15 12.06
N TYR A 191 61.26 -19.46 10.77
CA TYR A 191 61.40 -20.80 10.24
C TYR A 191 62.23 -20.80 8.99
N SER A 192 63.56 -20.89 9.22
CA SER A 192 64.52 -21.35 8.23
C SER A 192 64.42 -22.89 8.10
N GLY A 193 63.92 -23.37 7.01
CA GLY A 193 63.85 -24.79 6.62
C GLY A 193 64.54 -25.00 5.30
N ASP A 194 65.78 -25.40 5.41
CA ASP A 194 66.69 -25.97 4.43
C ASP A 194 66.06 -27.18 3.70
N TRP A 195 66.17 -27.23 2.38
CA TRP A 195 66.00 -28.43 1.57
C TRP A 195 67.09 -28.49 0.52
N GLY A 196 68.09 -29.38 0.80
CA GLY A 196 69.02 -29.92 -0.19
C GLY A 196 68.33 -30.87 -1.20
#